data_e6ea29309481bd57e9f44f86d54967a9
#
_entry.id   e6ea29309481bd57e9f44f86d54967a9
#
_cell.length_a   1.000
_cell.length_b   1.000
_cell.length_c   1.000
_cell.angle_alpha   90.00
_cell.angle_beta   90.00
_cell.angle_gamma   90.00
#
_symmetry.space_group_name_H-M   'P 1'
#
loop_
_entity.id
_entity.type
_entity.pdbx_description
1 polymer ?
#
loop_
_entity_poly.entity_id
_entity_poly.type
_entity_poly.pdbx_seq_one_letter_code
_entity_poly.pdbx_strand_id
1 'polypeptide(L)'
;MLLVTALAGCARSSDGSSAPAHGDASAARSPAASTATAGVPPLAHVVVIIEENKPTQAILGNPDATYLNQLANSGAVATNYSAITHPSLPNYLALTSGTTAGITSDCNPPGGRCVDRAPNIAQALERAGKSWKMYAESMPSPCSTANTSRYAVKHNPFLYFPSVTSDQAACHRHDVPLTQLTHDLAAASTTPSLAVISPNLCNDMHDCSIARGDAWLRRTVPAILASPAFRSQRSLLAITFDEGNDLNNSVACVFAGPVARSGARDSTAYNHYSLLRTIEEGLGVPPLGTNDRHASSMASMLR
;
A
#
# COMPACT_ATOMS: atom_id res chain seq x y z
N MET A 1 22.45 -53.97 -44.94
CA MET A 1 21.67 -54.95 -45.72
C MET A 1 20.38 -54.23 -46.08
N LEU A 2 20.36 -53.61 -47.22
CA LEU A 2 19.60 -53.97 -48.45
C LEU A 2 18.08 -53.82 -48.23
N LEU A 3 17.32 -53.21 -48.97
CA LEU A 3 17.26 -52.64 -50.33
C LEU A 3 15.81 -52.18 -50.51
N VAL A 4 15.50 -50.93 -50.91
CA VAL A 4 15.14 -50.51 -52.27
C VAL A 4 13.89 -51.24 -52.86
N THR A 5 12.87 -50.55 -53.19
CA THR A 5 12.41 -50.07 -54.54
C THR A 5 10.94 -49.71 -54.48
N ALA A 6 10.43 -48.60 -54.88
CA ALA A 6 10.29 -47.85 -56.13
C ALA A 6 9.10 -48.36 -57.05
N LEU A 7 8.49 -47.34 -57.67
CA LEU A 7 7.68 -47.29 -58.93
C LEU A 7 6.16 -47.33 -58.75
N ALA A 8 5.48 -46.29 -59.04
CA ALA A 8 5.23 -45.50 -60.28
C ALA A 8 3.94 -45.90 -60.98
N GLY A 9 3.18 -44.94 -61.43
CA GLY A 9 2.34 -45.05 -62.57
C GLY A 9 1.01 -44.30 -62.57
N CYS A 10 0.99 -43.13 -63.14
CA CYS A 10 0.12 -42.63 -64.26
C CYS A 10 -1.34 -43.09 -64.30
N ALA A 11 -2.34 -42.36 -64.68
CA ALA A 11 -2.56 -41.08 -65.37
C ALA A 11 -4.08 -40.84 -65.53
N ARG A 12 -4.46 -39.54 -65.70
CA ARG A 12 -5.56 -38.93 -66.49
C ARG A 12 -6.97 -39.52 -66.33
N SER A 13 -8.04 -38.74 -66.23
CA SER A 13 -8.49 -37.60 -67.06
C SER A 13 -9.71 -36.93 -66.44
N SER A 14 -9.76 -35.63 -66.60
CA SER A 14 -10.83 -34.69 -66.97
C SER A 14 -12.30 -35.16 -66.79
N ASP A 15 -13.06 -34.31 -66.07
CA ASP A 15 -14.08 -33.46 -66.73
C ASP A 15 -14.75 -32.53 -65.72
N GLY A 16 -15.06 -31.34 -66.16
CA GLY A 16 -15.51 -30.22 -65.43
C GLY A 16 -16.95 -30.25 -64.99
N SER A 17 -17.25 -29.48 -63.94
CA SER A 17 -18.55 -28.79 -63.84
C SER A 17 -18.41 -27.57 -62.95
N SER A 18 -18.96 -26.52 -63.44
CA SER A 18 -18.92 -25.16 -62.98
C SER A 18 -19.74 -24.92 -61.71
N ALA A 19 -19.17 -24.06 -60.75
CA ALA A 19 -19.79 -23.02 -59.99
C ALA A 19 -20.83 -23.36 -58.89
N PRO A 20 -21.12 -22.46 -57.93
CA PRO A 20 -20.78 -21.05 -57.84
C PRO A 20 -20.01 -20.67 -56.53
N ALA A 21 -19.41 -19.53 -56.62
CA ALA A 21 -18.71 -18.85 -55.51
C ALA A 21 -19.68 -18.44 -54.40
N HIS A 22 -19.48 -18.99 -53.20
CA HIS A 22 -19.96 -18.39 -51.98
C HIS A 22 -18.84 -17.53 -51.41
N GLY A 23 -19.09 -16.21 -51.33
CA GLY A 23 -18.21 -15.26 -50.74
C GLY A 23 -18.06 -15.52 -49.24
N ASP A 24 -16.87 -15.91 -48.81
CA ASP A 24 -16.48 -15.89 -47.44
C ASP A 24 -16.29 -14.42 -47.01
N ALA A 25 -17.29 -13.90 -46.31
CA ALA A 25 -17.14 -12.67 -45.54
C ALA A 25 -16.18 -12.94 -44.37
N SER A 26 -14.90 -12.70 -44.60
CA SER A 26 -13.91 -12.62 -43.55
C SER A 26 -14.29 -11.48 -42.62
N ALA A 27 -14.97 -11.81 -41.52
CA ALA A 27 -15.20 -10.90 -40.43
C ALA A 27 -13.83 -10.52 -39.82
N ALA A 28 -13.33 -9.36 -40.20
CA ALA A 28 -12.18 -8.76 -39.56
C ALA A 28 -12.48 -8.60 -38.05
N ARG A 29 -11.87 -9.46 -37.22
CA ARG A 29 -11.84 -9.29 -35.79
C ARG A 29 -11.05 -8.00 -35.51
N SER A 30 -11.78 -6.95 -35.12
CA SER A 30 -11.16 -5.77 -34.50
C SER A 30 -10.25 -6.25 -33.37
N PRO A 31 -8.99 -5.81 -33.30
CA PRO A 31 -8.16 -6.13 -32.16
C PRO A 31 -8.85 -5.54 -30.92
N ALA A 32 -9.10 -6.37 -29.92
CA ALA A 32 -9.54 -5.93 -28.61
C ALA A 32 -8.53 -4.88 -28.14
N ALA A 33 -9.00 -3.67 -27.93
CA ALA A 33 -8.17 -2.62 -27.35
C ALA A 33 -7.64 -3.15 -26.02
N SER A 34 -6.35 -3.41 -25.96
CA SER A 34 -5.63 -3.63 -24.70
C SER A 34 -5.80 -2.36 -23.89
N THR A 35 -6.68 -2.36 -22.91
CA THR A 35 -6.72 -1.33 -21.91
C THR A 35 -5.42 -1.46 -21.12
N ALA A 36 -4.40 -0.73 -21.53
CA ALA A 36 -3.24 -0.52 -20.71
C ALA A 36 -3.76 -0.02 -19.34
N THR A 37 -3.54 -0.80 -18.29
CA THR A 37 -3.87 -0.39 -16.92
C THR A 37 -3.12 0.92 -16.69
N ALA A 38 -3.86 2.03 -16.56
CA ALA A 38 -3.25 3.30 -16.26
C ALA A 38 -2.45 3.14 -14.96
N GLY A 39 -1.18 3.52 -14.96
CA GLY A 39 -0.32 3.46 -13.78
C GLY A 39 -0.85 4.35 -12.65
N VAL A 40 -0.22 4.30 -11.49
CA VAL A 40 -0.55 5.20 -10.38
C VAL A 40 -0.34 6.65 -10.83
N PRO A 41 -1.35 7.52 -10.70
CA PRO A 41 -1.20 8.92 -11.06
C PRO A 41 -0.18 9.63 -10.16
N PRO A 42 0.55 10.64 -10.63
CA PRO A 42 1.44 11.43 -9.78
C PRO A 42 0.71 12.01 -8.58
N LEU A 43 1.27 11.82 -7.39
CA LEU A 43 0.74 12.29 -6.11
C LEU A 43 1.66 13.37 -5.52
N ALA A 44 1.06 14.37 -4.90
CA ALA A 44 1.78 15.35 -4.11
C ALA A 44 1.97 14.88 -2.66
N HIS A 45 0.93 14.26 -2.09
CA HIS A 45 0.92 13.80 -0.71
C HIS A 45 0.26 12.43 -0.59
N VAL A 46 0.85 11.61 0.25
CA VAL A 46 0.28 10.33 0.71
C VAL A 46 0.30 10.32 2.24
N VAL A 47 -0.84 10.06 2.84
CA VAL A 47 -0.98 9.81 4.28
C VAL A 47 -1.36 8.35 4.46
N VAL A 48 -0.61 7.61 5.27
CA VAL A 48 -0.90 6.22 5.63
C VAL A 48 -1.20 6.17 7.11
N ILE A 49 -2.36 5.65 7.49
CA ILE A 49 -2.69 5.32 8.87
C ILE A 49 -2.63 3.79 8.99
N ILE A 50 -1.90 3.29 9.99
CA ILE A 50 -1.75 1.87 10.25
C ILE A 50 -2.43 1.56 11.58
N GLU A 51 -3.53 0.83 11.52
CA GLU A 51 -4.25 0.27 12.65
C GLU A 51 -3.75 -1.15 12.96
N GLU A 52 -4.24 -1.78 14.04
CA GLU A 52 -3.62 -2.98 14.61
C GLU A 52 -4.56 -4.17 14.74
N ASN A 53 -4.04 -5.33 14.32
CA ASN A 53 -4.49 -6.67 14.71
C ASN A 53 -5.97 -6.97 14.47
N LYS A 54 -6.58 -6.44 13.38
CA LYS A 54 -7.97 -6.76 13.06
C LYS A 54 -8.11 -7.26 11.62
N PRO A 55 -8.71 -8.44 11.43
CA PRO A 55 -8.96 -8.97 10.10
C PRO A 55 -10.08 -8.20 9.40
N THR A 56 -10.09 -8.25 8.09
CA THR A 56 -11.05 -7.54 7.23
C THR A 56 -12.49 -7.70 7.67
N GLN A 57 -12.90 -8.93 7.99
CA GLN A 57 -14.29 -9.25 8.39
C GLN A 57 -14.68 -8.70 9.77
N ALA A 58 -13.70 -8.36 10.61
CA ALA A 58 -13.98 -7.69 11.88
C ALA A 58 -14.19 -6.18 11.70
N ILE A 59 -13.87 -5.63 10.54
CA ILE A 59 -13.91 -4.19 10.27
C ILE A 59 -14.98 -3.83 9.25
N LEU A 60 -14.91 -4.43 8.04
CA LEU A 60 -15.84 -4.09 6.98
C LEU A 60 -17.24 -4.67 7.27
N GLY A 61 -18.24 -3.79 7.36
CA GLY A 61 -19.62 -4.13 7.73
C GLY A 61 -19.86 -4.17 9.24
N ASN A 62 -18.85 -3.98 10.09
CA ASN A 62 -19.01 -3.95 11.54
C ASN A 62 -19.65 -2.63 12.00
N PRO A 63 -20.73 -2.65 12.79
CA PRO A 63 -21.37 -1.44 13.33
C PRO A 63 -20.47 -0.65 14.29
N ASP A 64 -19.46 -1.27 14.90
CA ASP A 64 -18.48 -0.60 15.74
C ASP A 64 -17.41 0.17 14.93
N ALA A 65 -17.27 -0.10 13.61
CA ALA A 65 -16.37 0.59 12.69
C ALA A 65 -17.13 1.56 11.75
N THR A 66 -18.09 2.30 12.27
CA THR A 66 -19.03 3.11 11.47
C THR A 66 -18.32 4.12 10.57
N TYR A 67 -17.33 4.84 11.08
CA TYR A 67 -16.63 5.88 10.33
C TYR A 67 -15.71 5.28 9.26
N LEU A 68 -14.96 4.24 9.59
CA LEU A 68 -14.12 3.55 8.62
C LEU A 68 -14.98 2.94 7.49
N ASN A 69 -16.16 2.39 7.82
CA ASN A 69 -17.10 1.91 6.80
C ASN A 69 -17.69 3.04 5.95
N GLN A 70 -17.91 4.24 6.49
CA GLN A 70 -18.28 5.42 5.69
C GLN A 70 -17.16 5.79 4.69
N LEU A 71 -15.91 5.81 5.13
CA LEU A 71 -14.76 6.04 4.25
C LEU A 71 -14.64 4.93 3.18
N ALA A 72 -14.81 3.67 3.56
CA ALA A 72 -14.81 2.54 2.66
C ALA A 72 -15.91 2.66 1.59
N ASN A 73 -17.11 3.11 1.96
CA ASN A 73 -18.24 3.26 1.03
C ASN A 73 -18.09 4.44 0.09
N SER A 74 -17.47 5.53 0.53
CA SER A 74 -17.24 6.73 -0.29
C SER A 74 -15.94 6.70 -1.09
N GLY A 75 -14.96 5.94 -0.65
CA GLY A 75 -13.64 5.79 -1.25
C GLY A 75 -13.47 4.51 -2.07
N ALA A 76 -12.28 3.93 -2.02
CA ALA A 76 -11.98 2.65 -2.66
C ALA A 76 -11.52 1.61 -1.62
N VAL A 77 -11.81 0.35 -1.87
CA VAL A 77 -11.46 -0.77 -0.99
C VAL A 77 -10.77 -1.87 -1.79
N ALA A 78 -9.62 -2.33 -1.30
CA ALA A 78 -9.05 -3.60 -1.71
C ALA A 78 -9.78 -4.72 -0.96
N THR A 79 -10.55 -5.52 -1.67
CA THR A 79 -11.37 -6.60 -1.08
C THR A 79 -10.61 -7.90 -0.88
N ASN A 80 -9.36 -7.95 -1.37
CA ASN A 80 -8.45 -9.09 -1.25
C ASN A 80 -7.05 -8.55 -0.89
N TYR A 81 -6.92 -8.05 0.33
CA TYR A 81 -5.67 -7.51 0.85
C TYR A 81 -5.25 -8.29 2.10
N SER A 82 -4.00 -8.72 2.15
CA SER A 82 -3.43 -9.46 3.27
C SER A 82 -2.17 -8.78 3.80
N ALA A 83 -1.89 -8.97 5.08
CA ALA A 83 -0.59 -8.66 5.66
C ALA A 83 0.47 -9.69 5.19
N ILE A 84 1.72 -9.48 5.58
CA ILE A 84 2.84 -10.31 5.12
C ILE A 84 3.06 -11.49 6.07
N THR A 85 3.02 -11.24 7.38
CA THR A 85 3.39 -12.22 8.40
C THR A 85 2.83 -11.84 9.77
N HIS A 86 3.28 -12.53 10.81
CA HIS A 86 3.14 -12.23 12.22
C HIS A 86 4.53 -12.25 12.89
N PRO A 87 4.75 -11.44 13.94
CA PRO A 87 3.90 -10.40 14.53
C PRO A 87 3.98 -9.06 13.82
N SER A 88 3.57 -7.95 14.47
CA SER A 88 3.40 -6.60 13.92
C SER A 88 4.64 -6.04 13.22
N LEU A 89 5.78 -5.94 13.90
CA LEU A 89 6.96 -5.21 13.41
C LEU A 89 7.40 -5.58 11.98
N PRO A 90 7.52 -6.87 11.60
CA PRO A 90 7.86 -7.25 10.23
C PRO A 90 6.92 -6.67 9.16
N ASN A 91 5.64 -6.47 9.47
CA ASN A 91 4.67 -5.87 8.54
C ASN A 91 4.92 -4.37 8.34
N TYR A 92 5.23 -3.65 9.42
CA TYR A 92 5.65 -2.25 9.34
C TYR A 92 6.94 -2.07 8.52
N LEU A 93 7.91 -2.98 8.68
CA LEU A 93 9.15 -2.97 7.88
C LEU A 93 8.84 -3.28 6.42
N ALA A 94 7.99 -4.28 6.15
CA ALA A 94 7.57 -4.62 4.79
C ALA A 94 6.94 -3.42 4.06
N LEU A 95 6.11 -2.63 4.75
CA LEU A 95 5.47 -1.43 4.21
C LEU A 95 6.46 -0.29 3.96
N THR A 96 7.60 -0.26 4.63
CA THR A 96 8.54 0.88 4.58
C THR A 96 9.87 0.59 3.90
N SER A 97 10.21 -0.70 3.69
CA SER A 97 11.46 -1.11 3.02
C SER A 97 11.28 -2.19 1.94
N GLY A 98 10.06 -2.71 1.75
CA GLY A 98 9.81 -3.79 0.79
C GLY A 98 10.35 -5.16 1.24
N THR A 99 10.75 -5.28 2.51
CA THR A 99 11.25 -6.52 3.11
C THR A 99 10.97 -6.56 4.61
N THR A 100 10.95 -7.76 5.20
CA THR A 100 10.94 -7.92 6.66
C THR A 100 12.35 -7.91 7.25
N ALA A 101 13.39 -7.80 6.42
CA ALA A 101 14.81 -7.88 6.80
C ALA A 101 15.18 -9.14 7.61
N GLY A 102 14.38 -10.21 7.51
CA GLY A 102 14.54 -11.43 8.31
C GLY A 102 14.15 -11.25 9.78
N ILE A 103 13.54 -10.12 10.15
CA ILE A 103 12.99 -9.89 11.48
C ILE A 103 11.66 -10.65 11.58
N THR A 104 11.53 -11.47 12.63
CA THR A 104 10.38 -12.37 12.85
C THR A 104 9.78 -12.21 14.25
N SER A 105 10.04 -11.08 14.90
CA SER A 105 9.55 -10.80 16.26
C SER A 105 9.35 -9.29 16.46
N ASP A 106 8.55 -8.94 17.46
CA ASP A 106 8.35 -7.55 17.92
C ASP A 106 9.49 -7.09 18.81
N CYS A 107 10.70 -7.21 18.31
CA CYS A 107 11.87 -6.89 19.10
C CYS A 107 11.96 -5.40 19.46
N ASN A 108 12.23 -5.12 20.73
CA ASN A 108 12.34 -3.79 21.30
C ASN A 108 13.33 -3.79 22.48
N PRO A 109 14.26 -2.82 22.58
CA PRO A 109 14.46 -1.68 21.67
C PRO A 109 15.10 -2.07 20.34
N PRO A 110 15.05 -1.17 19.32
CA PRO A 110 15.82 -1.34 18.08
C PRO A 110 17.30 -1.51 18.38
N GLY A 111 17.95 -2.48 17.72
CA GLY A 111 19.39 -2.71 17.93
C GLY A 111 19.78 -4.18 17.67
N GLY A 112 21.06 -4.46 17.55
CA GLY A 112 21.58 -5.82 17.32
C GLY A 112 21.00 -6.44 16.05
N ARG A 113 20.21 -7.52 16.20
CA ARG A 113 19.51 -8.19 15.10
C ARG A 113 18.17 -7.53 14.74
N CYS A 114 17.71 -6.58 15.55
CA CYS A 114 16.48 -5.81 15.35
C CYS A 114 16.75 -4.51 14.62
N VAL A 115 17.45 -4.58 13.50
CA VAL A 115 17.69 -3.44 12.61
C VAL A 115 17.50 -3.88 11.16
N ASP A 116 16.84 -3.03 10.39
CA ASP A 116 16.74 -3.17 8.95
C ASP A 116 17.76 -2.26 8.29
N ARG A 117 18.66 -2.85 7.49
CA ARG A 117 19.69 -2.12 6.73
C ARG A 117 19.35 -2.02 5.25
N ALA A 118 18.18 -2.52 4.85
CA ALA A 118 17.70 -2.39 3.49
C ALA A 118 17.43 -0.90 3.14
N PRO A 119 17.42 -0.55 1.86
CA PRO A 119 16.88 0.72 1.40
C PRO A 119 15.44 0.89 1.91
N ASN A 120 15.07 2.10 2.31
CA ASN A 120 13.71 2.39 2.79
C ASN A 120 13.12 3.62 2.11
N ILE A 121 11.83 3.79 2.25
CA ILE A 121 11.07 4.84 1.57
C ILE A 121 11.53 6.25 2.01
N ALA A 122 11.95 6.44 3.27
CA ALA A 122 12.47 7.70 3.75
C ALA A 122 13.70 8.15 2.94
N GLN A 123 14.69 7.26 2.80
CA GLN A 123 15.89 7.54 1.99
C GLN A 123 15.58 7.78 0.50
N ALA A 124 14.61 7.05 -0.06
CA ALA A 124 14.23 7.23 -1.46
C ALA A 124 13.60 8.61 -1.68
N LEU A 125 12.74 9.04 -0.77
CA LEU A 125 12.11 10.36 -0.81
C LEU A 125 13.13 11.48 -0.63
N GLU A 126 14.04 11.37 0.34
CA GLU A 126 15.12 12.35 0.55
C GLU A 126 15.99 12.53 -0.69
N ARG A 127 16.40 11.40 -1.33
CA ARG A 127 17.15 11.45 -2.60
C ARG A 127 16.39 12.12 -3.73
N ALA A 128 15.06 12.03 -3.71
CA ALA A 128 14.16 12.69 -4.68
C ALA A 128 13.79 14.12 -4.29
N GLY A 129 14.35 14.67 -3.21
CA GLY A 129 14.02 16.01 -2.71
C GLY A 129 12.60 16.12 -2.16
N LYS A 130 12.00 15.00 -1.71
CA LYS A 130 10.65 14.93 -1.15
C LYS A 130 10.71 14.79 0.36
N SER A 131 9.71 15.37 1.03
CA SER A 131 9.61 15.32 2.49
C SER A 131 8.85 14.10 2.98
N TRP A 132 9.20 13.62 4.16
CA TRP A 132 8.48 12.56 4.85
C TRP A 132 8.43 12.82 6.34
N LYS A 133 7.43 12.26 7.02
CA LYS A 133 7.34 12.21 8.48
C LYS A 133 6.64 10.95 8.96
N MET A 134 7.11 10.46 10.10
CA MET A 134 6.40 9.53 10.96
C MET A 134 5.75 10.32 12.10
N TYR A 135 4.47 10.05 12.34
CA TYR A 135 3.71 10.62 13.46
C TYR A 135 3.24 9.47 14.35
N ALA A 136 3.80 9.38 15.55
CA ALA A 136 3.42 8.36 16.50
C ALA A 136 2.64 8.97 17.67
N GLU A 137 1.42 8.48 17.91
CA GLU A 137 0.61 8.97 19.02
C GLU A 137 1.16 8.49 20.35
N SER A 138 1.15 9.37 21.35
CA SER A 138 1.68 9.13 22.70
C SER A 138 3.20 8.86 22.76
N MET A 139 3.93 9.10 21.67
CA MET A 139 5.38 9.12 21.69
C MET A 139 5.87 10.23 22.62
N PRO A 140 6.77 9.95 23.59
CA PRO A 140 7.12 10.90 24.64
C PRO A 140 8.00 12.05 24.14
N SER A 141 8.80 11.82 23.13
CA SER A 141 9.68 12.81 22.50
C SER A 141 10.04 12.35 21.06
N PRO A 142 10.44 13.25 20.17
CA PRO A 142 10.86 12.85 18.83
C PRO A 142 11.94 11.77 18.88
N CYS A 143 11.84 10.79 17.94
CA CYS A 143 12.79 9.69 17.79
C CYS A 143 12.93 8.80 19.04
N SER A 144 11.88 8.66 19.86
CA SER A 144 11.92 7.88 21.10
C SER A 144 11.92 6.39 20.86
N THR A 145 12.95 5.69 21.33
CA THR A 145 13.08 4.23 21.31
C THR A 145 12.58 3.55 22.59
N ALA A 146 11.87 4.29 23.46
CA ALA A 146 11.33 3.79 24.71
C ALA A 146 9.81 3.62 24.62
N ASN A 147 9.32 2.42 24.91
CA ASN A 147 7.88 2.19 25.07
C ASN A 147 7.31 3.01 26.23
N THR A 148 6.05 3.40 26.09
CA THR A 148 5.22 3.87 27.20
C THR A 148 4.03 2.94 27.41
N SER A 149 3.12 3.27 28.31
CA SER A 149 1.86 2.51 28.45
C SER A 149 0.94 2.61 27.22
N ARG A 150 1.22 3.53 26.29
CA ARG A 150 0.38 3.77 25.10
C ARG A 150 1.17 3.81 23.79
N TYR A 151 2.44 4.16 23.82
CA TYR A 151 3.30 4.16 22.64
C TYR A 151 4.11 2.87 22.57
N ALA A 152 4.02 2.16 21.45
CA ALA A 152 4.81 0.97 21.16
C ALA A 152 5.85 1.29 20.08
N VAL A 153 7.13 1.11 20.39
CA VAL A 153 8.24 1.35 19.45
C VAL A 153 8.12 0.44 18.21
N LYS A 154 7.63 -0.78 18.38
CA LYS A 154 7.40 -1.74 17.28
C LYS A 154 6.43 -1.23 16.19
N HIS A 155 5.57 -0.24 16.51
CA HIS A 155 4.68 0.43 15.56
C HIS A 155 5.30 1.67 14.90
N ASN A 156 6.60 1.88 15.11
CA ASN A 156 7.38 2.95 14.51
C ASN A 156 8.57 2.37 13.72
N PRO A 157 8.35 1.98 12.45
CA PRO A 157 9.35 1.25 11.67
C PRO A 157 10.63 2.05 11.42
N PHE A 158 10.53 3.38 11.36
CA PHE A 158 11.68 4.22 11.03
C PHE A 158 12.79 4.18 12.07
N LEU A 159 12.48 3.82 13.30
CA LEU A 159 13.47 3.63 14.37
C LEU A 159 14.34 2.37 14.19
N TYR A 160 13.93 1.45 13.34
CA TYR A 160 14.67 0.22 13.04
C TYR A 160 15.65 0.38 11.88
N PHE A 161 15.68 1.55 11.22
CA PHE A 161 16.62 1.84 10.14
C PHE A 161 17.80 2.68 10.66
N PRO A 162 19.04 2.12 10.71
CA PRO A 162 20.22 2.91 11.05
C PRO A 162 20.42 4.14 10.16
N SER A 163 19.98 4.08 8.92
CA SER A 163 20.01 5.21 7.98
C SER A 163 19.14 6.40 8.44
N VAL A 164 18.15 6.18 9.29
CA VAL A 164 17.30 7.22 9.89
C VAL A 164 17.85 7.63 11.25
N THR A 165 18.23 6.65 12.09
CA THR A 165 18.56 6.89 13.50
C THR A 165 19.99 7.34 13.74
N SER A 166 20.90 7.20 12.77
CA SER A 166 22.31 7.62 12.91
C SER A 166 22.49 9.14 12.94
N ASP A 167 21.61 9.92 12.29
CA ASP A 167 21.54 11.37 12.42
C ASP A 167 20.39 11.72 13.36
N GLN A 168 20.70 11.94 14.63
CA GLN A 168 19.70 12.27 15.65
C GLN A 168 18.94 13.55 15.35
N ALA A 169 19.59 14.56 14.76
CA ALA A 169 18.94 15.82 14.42
C ALA A 169 17.93 15.62 13.26
N ALA A 170 18.26 14.80 12.27
CA ALA A 170 17.33 14.43 11.20
C ALA A 170 16.18 13.56 11.75
N CYS A 171 16.48 12.56 12.57
CA CYS A 171 15.47 11.72 13.21
C CYS A 171 14.44 12.56 13.98
N HIS A 172 14.90 13.50 14.80
CA HIS A 172 14.01 14.39 15.57
C HIS A 172 13.14 15.31 14.71
N ARG A 173 13.52 15.58 13.46
CA ARG A 173 12.69 16.36 12.52
C ARG A 173 11.63 15.53 11.83
N HIS A 174 11.91 14.25 11.61
CA HIS A 174 11.09 13.37 10.78
C HIS A 174 10.22 12.40 11.57
N ASP A 175 10.66 11.97 12.74
CA ASP A 175 9.96 11.02 13.59
C ASP A 175 9.49 11.73 14.86
N VAL A 176 8.19 12.10 14.86
CA VAL A 176 7.66 13.11 15.78
C VAL A 176 6.37 12.63 16.46
N PRO A 177 6.03 13.16 17.65
CA PRO A 177 4.73 12.93 18.25
C PRO A 177 3.58 13.39 17.34
N LEU A 178 2.46 12.67 17.36
CA LEU A 178 1.28 12.96 16.52
C LEU A 178 0.75 14.40 16.71
N THR A 179 1.02 15.03 17.84
CA THR A 179 0.62 16.43 18.09
C THR A 179 1.19 17.41 17.06
N GLN A 180 2.30 17.07 16.40
CA GLN A 180 2.89 17.87 15.33
C GLN A 180 2.03 17.88 14.05
N LEU A 181 1.19 16.85 13.83
CA LEU A 181 0.41 16.69 12.60
C LEU A 181 -0.46 17.92 12.28
N THR A 182 -1.14 18.49 13.27
CA THR A 182 -2.02 19.66 13.07
C THR A 182 -1.26 20.87 12.54
N HIS A 183 -0.04 21.08 13.02
CA HIS A 183 0.83 22.15 12.53
C HIS A 183 1.24 21.89 11.07
N ASP A 184 1.62 20.67 10.74
CA ASP A 184 2.12 20.33 9.41
C ASP A 184 0.99 20.31 8.36
N LEU A 185 -0.25 20.04 8.77
CA LEU A 185 -1.44 20.12 7.90
C LEU A 185 -1.95 21.55 7.64
N ALA A 186 -1.40 22.57 8.29
CA ALA A 186 -1.88 23.95 8.20
C ALA A 186 -1.71 24.56 6.79
N ALA A 187 -0.74 24.10 6.01
CA ALA A 187 -0.52 24.50 4.63
C ALA A 187 -0.09 23.31 3.76
N ALA A 188 -0.36 23.38 2.45
CA ALA A 188 0.09 22.36 1.52
C ALA A 188 1.64 22.26 1.49
N SER A 189 2.34 23.38 1.64
CA SER A 189 3.80 23.44 1.65
C SER A 189 4.45 22.85 2.91
N THR A 190 3.72 22.76 4.02
CA THR A 190 4.19 22.14 5.27
C THR A 190 3.75 20.67 5.42
N THR A 191 2.74 20.26 4.64
CA THR A 191 2.31 18.86 4.61
C THR A 191 3.38 18.00 3.94
N PRO A 192 3.90 16.92 4.58
CA PRO A 192 4.94 16.09 3.97
C PRO A 192 4.41 15.33 2.73
N SER A 193 5.30 15.01 1.80
CA SER A 193 4.96 14.16 0.64
C SER A 193 4.51 12.77 1.09
N LEU A 194 5.14 12.21 2.14
CA LEU A 194 4.68 10.99 2.81
C LEU A 194 4.52 11.25 4.31
N ALA A 195 3.34 11.00 4.82
CA ALA A 195 3.05 10.93 6.25
C ALA A 195 2.66 9.51 6.63
N VAL A 196 3.36 8.88 7.56
CA VAL A 196 2.96 7.62 8.17
C VAL A 196 2.47 7.92 9.59
N ILE A 197 1.30 7.43 9.94
CA ILE A 197 0.65 7.69 11.22
C ILE A 197 0.41 6.35 11.92
N SER A 198 0.91 6.23 13.14
CA SER A 198 0.60 5.13 14.04
C SER A 198 -0.16 5.68 15.24
N PRO A 199 -1.43 5.33 15.41
CA PRO A 199 -2.17 5.66 16.63
C PRO A 199 -1.55 4.95 17.83
N ASN A 200 -1.94 5.32 19.05
CA ASN A 200 -1.45 4.64 20.24
C ASN A 200 -2.20 3.31 20.46
N LEU A 201 -1.64 2.42 21.26
CA LEU A 201 -2.12 1.06 21.54
C LEU A 201 -3.62 0.91 21.85
N CYS A 202 -4.28 1.99 22.25
CA CYS A 202 -5.73 1.97 22.44
C CYS A 202 -6.50 2.49 21.22
N ASN A 203 -5.95 3.49 20.54
CA ASN A 203 -6.61 4.13 19.41
C ASN A 203 -6.37 3.38 18.09
N ASP A 204 -5.30 2.54 18.02
CA ASP A 204 -5.01 1.63 16.90
C ASP A 204 -5.81 0.31 16.95
N MET A 205 -6.67 0.12 17.94
CA MET A 205 -7.48 -1.09 18.18
C MET A 205 -6.69 -2.29 18.75
N HIS A 206 -5.40 -2.14 19.07
CA HIS A 206 -4.60 -3.23 19.65
C HIS A 206 -5.13 -3.62 21.04
N ASP A 207 -5.06 -2.68 22.00
CA ASP A 207 -5.45 -2.92 23.40
C ASP A 207 -6.92 -2.56 23.70
N CYS A 208 -7.60 -1.86 22.78
CA CYS A 208 -8.95 -1.37 23.00
C CYS A 208 -9.92 -1.84 21.89
N SER A 209 -11.20 -1.50 22.03
CA SER A 209 -12.24 -1.92 21.10
C SER A 209 -12.13 -1.23 19.72
N ILE A 210 -12.71 -1.87 18.71
CA ILE A 210 -12.88 -1.32 17.36
C ILE A 210 -13.59 0.03 17.43
N ALA A 211 -14.67 0.15 18.23
CA ALA A 211 -15.38 1.41 18.40
C ALA A 211 -14.49 2.55 18.93
N ARG A 212 -13.47 2.23 19.74
CA ARG A 212 -12.51 3.22 20.24
C ARG A 212 -11.61 3.73 19.14
N GLY A 213 -11.04 2.84 18.31
CA GLY A 213 -10.22 3.23 17.16
C GLY A 213 -11.03 3.96 16.10
N ASP A 214 -12.24 3.49 15.78
CA ASP A 214 -13.16 4.18 14.86
C ASP A 214 -13.47 5.61 15.32
N ALA A 215 -13.70 5.79 16.63
CA ALA A 215 -13.91 7.12 17.20
C ALA A 215 -12.63 8.00 17.10
N TRP A 216 -11.44 7.42 17.15
CA TRP A 216 -10.20 8.15 16.91
C TRP A 216 -10.07 8.55 15.45
N LEU A 217 -10.32 7.64 14.51
CA LEU A 217 -10.34 7.93 13.06
C LEU A 217 -11.33 9.06 12.75
N ARG A 218 -12.53 9.03 13.34
CA ARG A 218 -13.57 10.07 13.19
C ARG A 218 -13.12 11.46 13.65
N ARG A 219 -12.22 11.54 14.63
CA ARG A 219 -11.66 12.82 15.11
C ARG A 219 -10.48 13.29 14.27
N THR A 220 -9.65 12.36 13.78
CA THR A 220 -8.35 12.67 13.15
C THR A 220 -8.47 12.84 11.64
N VAL A 221 -9.15 11.94 10.96
CA VAL A 221 -9.22 11.90 9.49
C VAL A 221 -9.88 13.15 8.88
N PRO A 222 -10.93 13.74 9.44
CA PRO A 222 -11.51 14.96 8.86
C PRO A 222 -10.54 16.12 8.73
N ALA A 223 -9.60 16.29 9.69
CA ALA A 223 -8.57 17.32 9.62
C ALA A 223 -7.59 17.07 8.46
N ILE A 224 -7.24 15.81 8.19
CA ILE A 224 -6.41 15.43 7.04
C ILE A 224 -7.12 15.74 5.73
N LEU A 225 -8.34 15.25 5.56
CA LEU A 225 -9.12 15.41 4.32
C LEU A 225 -9.52 16.87 4.04
N ALA A 226 -9.65 17.69 5.09
CA ALA A 226 -9.96 19.12 4.97
C ALA A 226 -8.70 20.02 4.84
N SER A 227 -7.49 19.46 4.95
CA SER A 227 -6.25 20.22 4.87
C SER A 227 -6.07 20.88 3.49
N PRO A 228 -5.31 22.00 3.39
CA PRO A 228 -5.00 22.63 2.12
C PRO A 228 -4.39 21.66 1.09
N ALA A 229 -3.51 20.74 1.52
CA ALA A 229 -2.91 19.71 0.67
C ALA A 229 -3.97 18.81 0.01
N PHE A 230 -4.93 18.32 0.78
CA PHE A 230 -5.99 17.43 0.28
C PHE A 230 -7.05 18.18 -0.54
N ARG A 231 -7.26 19.46 -0.29
CA ARG A 231 -8.24 20.28 -1.02
C ARG A 231 -7.74 20.82 -2.35
N SER A 232 -6.44 21.00 -2.50
CA SER A 232 -5.86 21.68 -3.68
C SER A 232 -4.87 20.85 -4.48
N GLN A 233 -4.43 19.70 -3.95
CA GLN A 233 -3.43 18.87 -4.59
C GLN A 233 -3.87 17.40 -4.68
N ARG A 234 -3.21 16.63 -5.55
CA ARG A 234 -3.45 15.19 -5.70
C ARG A 234 -2.92 14.46 -4.49
N SER A 235 -3.80 14.20 -3.53
CA SER A 235 -3.46 13.63 -2.23
C SER A 235 -4.24 12.34 -1.97
N LEU A 236 -3.59 11.36 -1.37
CA LEU A 236 -4.14 10.06 -1.01
C LEU A 236 -4.09 9.87 0.50
N LEU A 237 -5.20 9.43 1.09
CA LEU A 237 -5.24 8.81 2.41
C LEU A 237 -5.43 7.31 2.22
N ALA A 238 -4.52 6.50 2.76
CA ALA A 238 -4.64 5.06 2.89
C ALA A 238 -4.78 4.70 4.37
N ILE A 239 -5.75 3.87 4.70
CA ILE A 239 -5.94 3.30 6.04
C ILE A 239 -5.86 1.79 5.90
N THR A 240 -4.94 1.17 6.63
CA THR A 240 -4.78 -0.28 6.64
C THR A 240 -4.49 -0.77 8.06
N PHE A 241 -4.41 -2.09 8.23
CA PHE A 241 -4.00 -2.74 9.46
C PHE A 241 -2.66 -3.45 9.19
N ASP A 242 -1.84 -3.55 10.22
CA ASP A 242 -0.53 -4.22 10.14
C ASP A 242 -0.67 -5.71 9.87
N GLU A 243 -1.55 -6.38 10.63
CA GLU A 243 -1.86 -7.80 10.51
C GLU A 243 -3.30 -8.11 10.92
N GLY A 244 -3.81 -9.24 10.44
CA GLY A 244 -5.07 -9.83 10.89
C GLY A 244 -4.82 -10.95 11.89
N ASN A 245 -5.87 -11.43 12.54
CA ASN A 245 -5.82 -12.59 13.43
C ASN A 245 -6.60 -13.79 12.87
N ASP A 246 -6.82 -13.81 11.56
CA ASP A 246 -7.42 -14.93 10.82
C ASP A 246 -6.35 -15.77 10.09
N LEU A 247 -6.76 -16.94 9.60
CA LEU A 247 -5.86 -17.87 8.91
C LEU A 247 -5.23 -17.30 7.63
N ASN A 248 -5.88 -16.33 7.01
CA ASN A 248 -5.43 -15.72 5.76
C ASN A 248 -4.64 -14.43 5.98
N ASN A 249 -4.50 -14.01 7.23
CA ASN A 249 -3.90 -12.73 7.60
C ASN A 249 -4.51 -11.56 6.80
N SER A 250 -5.85 -11.62 6.58
CA SER A 250 -6.56 -10.64 5.76
C SER A 250 -6.79 -9.36 6.55
N VAL A 251 -6.51 -8.22 5.94
CA VAL A 251 -6.69 -6.91 6.57
C VAL A 251 -7.42 -5.94 5.66
N ALA A 252 -8.14 -4.99 6.25
CA ALA A 252 -8.79 -3.94 5.48
C ALA A 252 -7.75 -2.96 4.92
N CYS A 253 -7.92 -2.56 3.65
CA CYS A 253 -7.18 -1.45 3.07
C CYS A 253 -8.16 -0.53 2.32
N VAL A 254 -8.28 0.69 2.81
CA VAL A 254 -9.24 1.70 2.36
C VAL A 254 -8.51 2.93 1.87
N PHE A 255 -8.83 3.39 0.65
CA PHE A 255 -8.33 4.64 0.09
C PHE A 255 -9.41 5.72 0.15
N ALA A 256 -9.03 6.91 0.60
CA ALA A 256 -9.88 8.09 0.67
C ALA A 256 -9.14 9.34 0.16
N GLY A 257 -9.86 10.43 -0.02
CA GLY A 257 -9.28 11.69 -0.51
C GLY A 257 -9.50 11.92 -2.01
N PRO A 258 -8.95 13.02 -2.55
CA PRO A 258 -9.30 13.51 -3.89
C PRO A 258 -8.92 12.56 -5.03
N VAL A 259 -7.94 11.69 -4.85
CA VAL A 259 -7.50 10.75 -5.89
C VAL A 259 -8.08 9.35 -5.74
N ALA A 260 -8.73 9.04 -4.63
CA ALA A 260 -9.39 7.75 -4.46
C ALA A 260 -10.58 7.63 -5.43
N ARG A 261 -10.72 6.46 -6.06
CA ARG A 261 -11.84 6.19 -6.96
C ARG A 261 -13.07 5.83 -6.12
N SER A 262 -14.01 6.77 -6.04
CA SER A 262 -15.23 6.60 -5.25
C SER A 262 -15.98 5.30 -5.62
N GLY A 263 -16.35 4.53 -4.61
CA GLY A 263 -17.10 3.29 -4.74
C GLY A 263 -16.32 2.11 -5.34
N ALA A 264 -15.03 2.27 -5.65
CA ALA A 264 -14.25 1.17 -6.21
C ALA A 264 -14.08 0.02 -5.21
N ARG A 265 -14.18 -1.20 -5.72
CA ARG A 265 -13.94 -2.46 -5.01
C ARG A 265 -13.01 -3.29 -5.88
N ASP A 266 -11.79 -3.49 -5.44
CA ASP A 266 -10.79 -4.22 -6.20
C ASP A 266 -10.47 -5.54 -5.53
N SER A 267 -10.64 -6.63 -6.26
CA SER A 267 -10.40 -8.01 -5.79
C SER A 267 -9.04 -8.57 -6.18
N THR A 268 -8.18 -7.75 -6.79
CA THR A 268 -6.79 -8.12 -7.04
C THR A 268 -6.11 -8.47 -5.71
N ALA A 269 -5.31 -9.51 -5.70
CA ALA A 269 -4.54 -9.88 -4.52
C ALA A 269 -3.46 -8.82 -4.25
N TYR A 270 -3.62 -8.10 -3.16
CA TYR A 270 -2.72 -7.06 -2.69
C TYR A 270 -2.17 -7.37 -1.30
N ASN A 271 -1.09 -6.71 -0.95
CA ASN A 271 -0.48 -6.77 0.38
C ASN A 271 0.30 -5.48 0.68
N HIS A 272 1.05 -5.45 1.79
CA HIS A 272 1.83 -4.28 2.18
C HIS A 272 2.88 -3.86 1.14
N TYR A 273 3.45 -4.81 0.39
CA TYR A 273 4.34 -4.48 -0.73
C TYR A 273 3.60 -3.79 -1.88
N SER A 274 2.32 -4.13 -2.09
CA SER A 274 1.46 -3.47 -3.09
C SER A 274 1.15 -2.02 -2.70
N LEU A 275 0.91 -1.76 -1.42
CA LEU A 275 0.71 -0.41 -0.92
C LEU A 275 1.99 0.41 -1.02
N LEU A 276 3.14 -0.15 -0.62
CA LEU A 276 4.45 0.48 -0.79
C LEU A 276 4.71 0.81 -2.27
N ARG A 277 4.48 -0.14 -3.19
CA ARG A 277 4.61 0.07 -4.63
C ARG A 277 3.74 1.22 -5.13
N THR A 278 2.52 1.34 -4.62
CA THR A 278 1.60 2.43 -4.95
C THR A 278 2.12 3.79 -4.47
N ILE A 279 2.70 3.83 -3.28
CA ILE A 279 3.33 5.03 -2.72
C ILE A 279 4.54 5.45 -3.56
N GLU A 280 5.41 4.50 -3.90
CA GLU A 280 6.60 4.72 -4.72
C GLU A 280 6.26 5.30 -6.10
N GLU A 281 5.34 4.64 -6.82
CA GLU A 281 4.88 5.11 -8.13
C GLU A 281 4.22 6.49 -8.03
N GLY A 282 3.32 6.67 -7.06
CA GLY A 282 2.59 7.91 -6.86
C GLY A 282 3.51 9.08 -6.52
N LEU A 283 4.51 8.85 -5.69
CA LEU A 283 5.50 9.87 -5.31
C LEU A 283 6.70 9.94 -6.27
N GLY A 284 6.73 9.12 -7.33
CA GLY A 284 7.75 9.17 -8.37
C GLY A 284 9.14 8.77 -7.89
N VAL A 285 9.22 7.79 -6.97
CA VAL A 285 10.48 7.18 -6.55
C VAL A 285 10.58 5.73 -7.05
N PRO A 286 11.79 5.22 -7.32
CA PRO A 286 11.94 3.84 -7.77
C PRO A 286 11.63 2.83 -6.67
N PRO A 287 11.26 1.58 -7.01
CA PRO A 287 11.11 0.50 -6.05
C PRO A 287 12.38 0.29 -5.22
N LEU A 288 12.19 0.04 -3.92
CA LEU A 288 13.28 -0.08 -2.93
C LEU A 288 13.96 -1.43 -2.96
N GLY A 289 13.16 -2.49 -3.05
CA GLY A 289 13.62 -3.83 -2.85
C GLY A 289 13.21 -4.81 -3.94
N THR A 290 13.02 -6.05 -3.52
CA THR A 290 12.62 -7.14 -4.40
C THR A 290 11.12 -7.38 -4.38
N ASN A 291 10.48 -7.32 -3.21
CA ASN A 291 9.06 -7.68 -3.08
C ASN A 291 8.14 -6.58 -3.60
N ASP A 292 8.40 -5.31 -3.25
CA ASP A 292 7.69 -4.14 -3.78
C ASP A 292 7.83 -4.01 -5.30
N ARG A 293 9.02 -4.30 -5.85
CA ARG A 293 9.28 -4.27 -7.30
C ARG A 293 8.37 -5.22 -8.08
N HIS A 294 8.06 -6.37 -7.51
CA HIS A 294 7.23 -7.41 -8.13
C HIS A 294 5.77 -7.33 -7.72
N ALA A 295 5.45 -6.49 -6.74
CA ALA A 295 4.08 -6.30 -6.30
C ALA A 295 3.27 -5.48 -7.31
N SER A 296 2.00 -5.84 -7.47
CA SER A 296 1.05 -5.05 -8.25
C SER A 296 0.73 -3.76 -7.50
N SER A 297 0.84 -2.61 -8.16
CA SER A 297 0.34 -1.36 -7.60
C SER A 297 -1.18 -1.32 -7.60
N MET A 298 -1.75 -0.54 -6.70
CA MET A 298 -3.21 -0.44 -6.50
C MET A 298 -3.80 0.69 -7.37
N ALA A 299 -3.29 0.87 -8.59
CA ALA A 299 -3.67 1.95 -9.51
C ALA A 299 -5.16 1.94 -9.87
N SER A 300 -5.79 0.76 -9.93
CA SER A 300 -7.23 0.58 -10.19
C SER A 300 -8.12 1.26 -9.13
N MET A 301 -7.62 1.47 -7.93
CA MET A 301 -8.30 2.15 -6.83
C MET A 301 -8.18 3.69 -6.91
N LEU A 302 -7.46 4.21 -7.90
CA LEU A 302 -7.16 5.65 -8.06
C LEU A 302 -7.79 6.22 -9.35
N ARG A 303 -7.88 7.57 -9.42
CA ARG A 303 -8.41 8.33 -10.55
C ARG A 303 -7.51 9.50 -10.96
#